data_46e41809863cc30558852d4c68f873c8
#
_entry.id   46e41809863cc30558852d4c68f873c8
#
_cell.length_a   1.000
_cell.length_b   1.000
_cell.length_c   1.000
_cell.angle_alpha   90.00
_cell.angle_beta   90.00
_cell.angle_gamma   90.00
#
_symmetry.space_group_name_H-M   'P 1'
#
loop_
_entity.id
_entity.type
_entity.pdbx_description
1 polymer ?
#
loop_
_entity_poly.entity_id
_entity_poly.type
_entity_poly.pdbx_seq_one_letter_code
_entity_poly.pdbx_strand_id
1 'polypeptide(L)'
;MKRFAIRFNAPVVLSFAILSLLVLVLDSATGGASTARLFCVYRAPLTDPLTYVRFFTHVLGHSGYSHYMSNMLLLLLVGPGLEEKYGSRNLLLTIVITAFATGLVQFLLFPHSALLGASGVVFMMIVLSSFTEMKKGGIPLTMLLVVALYLGSEIADGLTRTDNVSHLSHIVGGVCGIFFGFRLAKAKKH
;
A
#
# COMPACT_ATOMS: atom_id res chain seq x y z
N MET A 1 -2.01 -14.13 -38.43
CA MET A 1 -1.18 -13.36 -37.53
C MET A 1 -2.03 -12.90 -36.35
N LYS A 2 -1.70 -13.34 -35.09
CA LYS A 2 -2.38 -12.82 -33.88
C LYS A 2 -1.98 -11.36 -33.72
N ARG A 3 -2.92 -10.43 -33.73
CA ARG A 3 -2.67 -9.01 -33.45
C ARG A 3 -2.28 -8.88 -31.97
N PHE A 4 -1.09 -8.35 -31.71
CA PHE A 4 -0.71 -7.91 -30.35
C PHE A 4 -1.61 -6.72 -29.98
N ALA A 5 -2.40 -6.88 -28.93
CA ALA A 5 -3.24 -5.81 -28.40
C ALA A 5 -2.81 -5.49 -26.98
N ILE A 6 -2.59 -4.20 -26.70
CA ILE A 6 -2.40 -3.71 -25.34
C ILE A 6 -3.76 -3.80 -24.62
N ARG A 7 -3.79 -4.41 -23.43
CA ARG A 7 -5.01 -4.59 -22.65
C ARG A 7 -4.87 -3.90 -21.29
N PHE A 8 -5.95 -3.27 -20.86
CA PHE A 8 -6.10 -2.73 -19.49
C PHE A 8 -6.53 -3.88 -18.56
N ASN A 9 -5.56 -4.73 -18.22
CA ASN A 9 -5.79 -6.05 -17.60
C ASN A 9 -5.95 -6.03 -16.09
N ALA A 10 -5.56 -4.93 -15.42
CA ALA A 10 -5.61 -4.78 -13.97
C ALA A 10 -6.13 -3.37 -13.62
N PRO A 11 -7.45 -3.13 -13.71
CA PRO A 11 -8.03 -1.79 -13.64
C PRO A 11 -7.76 -1.08 -12.31
N VAL A 12 -7.78 -1.76 -11.17
CA VAL A 12 -7.50 -1.14 -9.86
C VAL A 12 -6.03 -0.76 -9.75
N VAL A 13 -5.14 -1.67 -10.09
CA VAL A 13 -3.68 -1.45 -10.02
C VAL A 13 -3.25 -0.33 -10.96
N LEU A 14 -3.70 -0.38 -12.22
CA LEU A 14 -3.37 0.65 -13.21
C LEU A 14 -3.95 2.00 -12.85
N SER A 15 -5.21 2.05 -12.40
CA SER A 15 -5.84 3.30 -11.95
C SER A 15 -5.10 3.88 -10.74
N PHE A 16 -4.69 3.07 -9.78
CA PHE A 16 -3.92 3.52 -8.64
C PHE A 16 -2.57 4.15 -9.07
N ALA A 17 -1.84 3.47 -9.96
CA ALA A 17 -0.56 3.98 -10.48
C ALA A 17 -0.73 5.30 -11.24
N ILE A 18 -1.75 5.40 -12.10
CA ILE A 18 -2.05 6.62 -12.87
C ILE A 18 -2.46 7.75 -11.93
N LEU A 19 -3.35 7.51 -10.96
CA LEU A 19 -3.77 8.51 -9.98
C LEU A 19 -2.59 9.01 -9.15
N SER A 20 -1.71 8.12 -8.70
CA SER A 20 -0.48 8.51 -7.98
C SER A 20 0.45 9.36 -8.84
N LEU A 21 0.56 9.07 -10.15
CA LEU A 21 1.33 9.90 -11.08
C LEU A 21 0.71 11.31 -11.23
N LEU A 22 -0.61 11.37 -11.39
CA LEU A 22 -1.32 12.65 -11.48
C LEU A 22 -1.15 13.49 -10.21
N VAL A 23 -1.18 12.84 -9.03
CA VAL A 23 -0.89 13.50 -7.74
C VAL A 23 0.53 14.04 -7.70
N LEU A 24 1.52 13.27 -8.16
CA LEU A 24 2.92 13.70 -8.21
C LEU A 24 3.13 14.89 -9.17
N VAL A 25 2.47 14.87 -10.33
CA VAL A 25 2.50 16.00 -11.28
C VAL A 25 1.83 17.25 -10.67
N LEU A 26 0.68 17.07 -10.03
CA LEU A 26 -0.01 18.14 -9.33
C LEU A 26 0.84 18.72 -8.20
N ASP A 27 1.53 17.88 -7.46
CA ASP A 27 2.44 18.27 -6.39
C ASP A 27 3.57 19.15 -6.92
N SER A 28 4.21 18.70 -8.01
CA SER A 28 5.26 19.47 -8.70
C SER A 28 4.74 20.84 -9.21
N ALA A 29 3.53 20.87 -9.76
CA ALA A 29 2.91 22.09 -10.27
C ALA A 29 2.50 23.08 -9.17
N THR A 30 2.22 22.57 -7.96
CA THR A 30 1.78 23.39 -6.81
C THR A 30 2.91 23.66 -5.80
N GLY A 31 4.16 23.28 -6.11
CA GLY A 31 5.30 23.44 -5.20
C GLY A 31 5.12 22.72 -3.87
N GLY A 32 4.51 21.52 -3.87
CA GLY A 32 4.29 20.70 -2.68
C GLY A 32 2.95 20.95 -1.96
N ALA A 33 2.22 22.01 -2.32
CA ALA A 33 1.01 22.41 -1.58
C ALA A 33 -0.14 21.39 -1.67
N SER A 34 -0.29 20.71 -2.81
CA SER A 34 -1.34 19.69 -2.99
C SER A 34 -1.11 18.48 -2.11
N THR A 35 0.12 17.99 -2.03
CA THR A 35 0.50 16.86 -1.18
C THR A 35 0.34 17.21 0.30
N ALA A 36 0.87 18.35 0.73
CA ALA A 36 0.73 18.79 2.12
C ALA A 36 -0.75 18.92 2.56
N ARG A 37 -1.64 19.34 1.65
CA ARG A 37 -3.05 19.58 1.99
C ARG A 37 -3.93 18.34 1.89
N LEU A 38 -3.71 17.47 0.88
CA LEU A 38 -4.65 16.40 0.50
C LEU A 38 -4.05 14.99 0.53
N PHE A 39 -2.74 14.85 0.30
CA PHE A 39 -2.11 13.54 0.05
C PHE A 39 -1.02 13.20 1.06
N CYS A 40 -1.14 13.75 2.27
CA CYS A 40 -0.25 13.48 3.39
C CYS A 40 -1.06 13.43 4.68
N VAL A 41 -0.95 12.37 5.48
CA VAL A 41 -1.65 12.25 6.77
C VAL A 41 -0.74 12.71 7.91
N TYR A 42 -1.28 13.58 8.76
CA TYR A 42 -0.64 14.12 9.95
C TYR A 42 -1.69 14.46 11.01
N ARG A 43 -1.26 14.74 12.23
CA ARG A 43 -2.17 15.15 13.31
C ARG A 43 -2.78 16.52 13.00
N ALA A 44 -4.08 16.56 12.80
CA ALA A 44 -4.87 17.76 12.55
C ALA A 44 -6.18 17.71 13.35
N PRO A 45 -6.90 18.84 13.53
CA PRO A 45 -8.18 18.84 14.23
C PRO A 45 -9.20 17.90 13.55
N LEU A 46 -9.94 17.13 14.37
CA LEU A 46 -11.01 16.27 13.86
C LEU A 46 -12.22 17.05 13.34
N THR A 47 -12.27 18.35 13.58
CA THR A 47 -13.25 19.28 13.00
C THR A 47 -12.91 19.67 11.55
N ASP A 48 -11.67 19.40 11.08
CA ASP A 48 -11.28 19.60 9.69
C ASP A 48 -11.69 18.37 8.87
N PRO A 49 -12.63 18.51 7.90
CA PRO A 49 -13.05 17.39 7.05
C PRO A 49 -11.89 16.76 6.25
N LEU A 50 -10.86 17.53 5.93
CA LEU A 50 -9.69 17.03 5.21
C LEU A 50 -8.88 16.02 6.04
N THR A 51 -9.00 16.02 7.36
CA THR A 51 -8.39 15.01 8.22
C THR A 51 -8.86 13.60 7.83
N TYR A 52 -10.16 13.45 7.58
CA TYR A 52 -10.73 12.16 7.18
C TYR A 52 -10.36 11.78 5.75
N VAL A 53 -10.28 12.73 4.84
CA VAL A 53 -9.82 12.49 3.46
C VAL A 53 -8.38 11.98 3.46
N ARG A 54 -7.50 12.60 4.24
CA ARG A 54 -6.08 12.24 4.33
C ARG A 54 -5.85 10.80 4.82
N PHE A 55 -6.75 10.21 5.62
CA PHE A 55 -6.65 8.80 6.02
C PHE A 55 -6.64 7.84 4.83
N PHE A 56 -7.19 8.23 3.70
CA PHE A 56 -7.28 7.39 2.51
C PHE A 56 -6.36 7.85 1.38
N THR A 57 -6.13 9.14 1.25
CA THR A 57 -5.46 9.71 0.08
C THR A 57 -3.94 9.81 0.23
N HIS A 58 -3.40 9.69 1.45
CA HIS A 58 -1.96 9.74 1.70
C HIS A 58 -1.17 8.67 0.94
N VAL A 59 -1.80 7.52 0.63
CA VAL A 59 -1.18 6.45 -0.14
C VAL A 59 -0.95 6.81 -1.62
N LEU A 60 -1.59 7.87 -2.11
CA LEU A 60 -1.38 8.39 -3.46
C LEU A 60 -0.25 9.43 -3.52
N GLY A 61 0.07 10.08 -2.38
CA GLY A 61 1.13 11.07 -2.27
C GLY A 61 2.52 10.44 -2.34
N HIS A 62 3.49 11.13 -2.94
CA HIS A 62 4.88 10.69 -3.00
C HIS A 62 5.82 11.90 -2.88
N SER A 63 6.91 11.76 -2.12
CA SER A 63 7.88 12.84 -1.87
C SER A 63 8.77 13.18 -3.07
N GLY A 64 8.59 12.50 -4.19
CA GLY A 64 9.31 12.72 -5.44
C GLY A 64 9.29 11.51 -6.36
N TYR A 65 9.90 11.67 -7.53
CA TYR A 65 9.88 10.66 -8.59
C TYR A 65 10.49 9.32 -8.18
N SER A 66 11.62 9.33 -7.47
CA SER A 66 12.27 8.08 -7.01
C SER A 66 11.36 7.29 -6.06
N HIS A 67 10.70 7.98 -5.11
CA HIS A 67 9.76 7.36 -4.18
C HIS A 67 8.53 6.80 -4.91
N TYR A 68 7.98 7.52 -5.89
CA TYR A 68 6.90 7.04 -6.76
C TYR A 68 7.34 5.79 -7.53
N MET A 69 8.50 5.83 -8.21
CA MET A 69 8.98 4.72 -9.05
C MET A 69 9.21 3.45 -8.25
N SER A 70 9.82 3.52 -7.07
CA SER A 70 10.06 2.35 -6.23
C SER A 70 8.75 1.67 -5.79
N ASN A 71 7.73 2.46 -5.42
CA ASN A 71 6.43 1.92 -5.06
C ASN A 71 5.69 1.35 -6.28
N MET A 72 5.65 2.08 -7.39
CA MET A 72 4.90 1.64 -8.57
C MET A 72 5.52 0.44 -9.25
N LEU A 73 6.84 0.30 -9.23
CA LEU A 73 7.51 -0.90 -9.75
C LEU A 73 7.02 -2.17 -9.04
N LEU A 74 7.00 -2.15 -7.71
CA LEU A 74 6.53 -3.29 -6.92
C LEU A 74 5.01 -3.51 -7.05
N LEU A 75 4.24 -2.42 -7.04
CA LEU A 75 2.78 -2.47 -7.22
C LEU A 75 2.39 -3.08 -8.57
N LEU A 76 3.04 -2.66 -9.66
CA LEU A 76 2.79 -3.18 -11.01
C LEU A 76 3.32 -4.60 -11.20
N LEU A 77 4.35 -5.00 -10.46
CA LEU A 77 4.88 -6.36 -10.51
C LEU A 77 3.94 -7.37 -9.81
N VAL A 78 3.43 -7.01 -8.64
CA VAL A 78 2.66 -7.93 -7.78
C VAL A 78 1.15 -7.76 -7.95
N GLY A 79 0.69 -6.54 -8.14
CA GLY A 79 -0.72 -6.17 -8.12
C GLY A 79 -1.59 -6.86 -9.18
N PRO A 80 -1.18 -6.93 -10.46
CA PRO A 80 -2.01 -7.57 -11.50
C PRO A 80 -2.35 -9.02 -11.21
N GLY A 81 -1.40 -9.81 -10.71
CA GLY A 81 -1.65 -11.20 -10.31
C GLY A 81 -2.62 -11.32 -9.13
N LEU A 82 -2.58 -10.38 -8.19
CA LEU A 82 -3.54 -10.31 -7.08
C LEU A 82 -4.93 -9.91 -7.56
N GLU A 83 -5.01 -8.93 -8.48
CA GLU A 83 -6.27 -8.47 -9.04
C GLU A 83 -6.97 -9.56 -9.87
N GLU A 84 -6.19 -10.31 -10.67
CA GLU A 84 -6.68 -11.49 -11.40
C GLU A 84 -7.19 -12.58 -10.45
N LYS A 85 -6.45 -12.85 -9.37
CA LYS A 85 -6.79 -13.91 -8.43
C LYS A 85 -7.97 -13.59 -7.54
N TYR A 86 -8.03 -12.40 -6.96
CA TYR A 86 -9.02 -12.03 -5.94
C TYR A 86 -10.14 -11.16 -6.48
N GLY A 87 -9.99 -10.62 -7.68
CA GLY A 87 -10.93 -9.69 -8.31
C GLY A 87 -10.72 -8.23 -7.88
N SER A 88 -11.04 -7.31 -8.78
CA SER A 88 -10.84 -5.86 -8.60
C SER A 88 -11.51 -5.30 -7.33
N ARG A 89 -12.74 -5.75 -7.03
CA ARG A 89 -13.47 -5.28 -5.84
C ARG A 89 -12.76 -5.64 -4.54
N ASN A 90 -12.29 -6.88 -4.40
CA ASN A 90 -11.61 -7.31 -3.19
C ASN A 90 -10.25 -6.61 -3.06
N LEU A 91 -9.50 -6.49 -4.16
CA LEU A 91 -8.23 -5.78 -4.13
C LEU A 91 -8.42 -4.31 -3.75
N LEU A 92 -9.41 -3.62 -4.33
CA LEU A 92 -9.72 -2.24 -3.95
C LEU A 92 -10.07 -2.11 -2.46
N LEU A 93 -10.89 -3.03 -1.94
CA LEU A 93 -11.23 -3.04 -0.51
C LEU A 93 -10.00 -3.25 0.38
N THR A 94 -9.08 -4.15 0.01
CA THR A 94 -7.84 -4.35 0.78
C THR A 94 -6.97 -3.10 0.76
N ILE A 95 -6.86 -2.41 -0.38
CA ILE A 95 -6.12 -1.14 -0.50
C ILE A 95 -6.74 -0.07 0.41
N VAL A 96 -8.06 0.15 0.33
CA VAL A 96 -8.75 1.19 1.09
C VAL A 96 -8.65 0.94 2.60
N ILE A 97 -8.83 -0.30 3.03
CA ILE A 97 -8.73 -0.66 4.46
C ILE A 97 -7.29 -0.50 4.96
N THR A 98 -6.29 -0.89 4.14
CA THR A 98 -4.87 -0.71 4.50
C THR A 98 -4.52 0.77 4.58
N ALA A 99 -4.97 1.59 3.62
CA ALA A 99 -4.77 3.04 3.66
C ALA A 99 -5.35 3.64 4.94
N PHE A 100 -6.60 3.29 5.29
CA PHE A 100 -7.22 3.74 6.52
C PHE A 100 -6.42 3.30 7.77
N ALA A 101 -6.01 2.04 7.84
CA ALA A 101 -5.28 1.50 8.99
C ALA A 101 -3.92 2.19 9.18
N THR A 102 -3.14 2.35 8.10
CA THR A 102 -1.83 3.05 8.16
C THR A 102 -2.00 4.52 8.49
N GLY A 103 -2.98 5.20 7.89
CA GLY A 103 -3.29 6.60 8.19
C GLY A 103 -3.75 6.83 9.63
N LEU A 104 -4.61 5.93 10.15
CA LEU A 104 -5.09 6.00 11.53
C LEU A 104 -3.96 5.78 12.54
N VAL A 105 -3.10 4.78 12.31
CA VAL A 105 -1.93 4.50 13.16
C VAL A 105 -0.98 5.70 13.16
N GLN A 106 -0.69 6.29 11.99
CA GLN A 106 0.09 7.51 11.89
C GLN A 106 -0.52 8.65 12.72
N PHE A 107 -1.81 8.90 12.53
CA PHE A 107 -2.53 9.96 13.23
C PHE A 107 -2.50 9.81 14.74
N LEU A 108 -2.63 8.58 15.25
CA LEU A 108 -2.69 8.31 16.69
C LEU A 108 -1.32 8.30 17.35
N LEU A 109 -0.30 7.72 16.71
CA LEU A 109 0.98 7.43 17.37
C LEU A 109 2.09 8.45 17.06
N PHE A 110 1.97 9.20 15.93
CA PHE A 110 3.03 10.11 15.48
C PHE A 110 2.53 11.56 15.31
N PRO A 111 2.24 12.29 16.42
CA PRO A 111 1.63 13.62 16.34
C PRO A 111 2.53 14.69 15.71
N HIS A 112 3.85 14.47 15.64
CA HIS A 112 4.84 15.44 15.17
C HIS A 112 5.44 15.09 13.80
N SER A 113 4.89 14.11 13.13
CA SER A 113 5.36 13.68 11.82
C SER A 113 4.21 13.48 10.84
N ALA A 114 4.55 13.31 9.58
CA ALA A 114 3.59 13.14 8.50
C ALA A 114 3.94 11.87 7.69
N LEU A 115 2.92 11.17 7.20
CA LEU A 115 3.08 9.97 6.37
C LEU A 115 2.46 10.20 5.00
N LEU A 116 3.18 9.81 3.96
CA LEU A 116 2.72 9.73 2.59
C LEU A 116 3.42 8.57 1.86
N GLY A 117 2.77 8.01 0.87
CA GLY A 117 3.32 6.93 0.04
C GLY A 117 2.49 5.67 0.02
N ALA A 118 2.61 4.94 -1.09
CA ALA A 118 1.93 3.66 -1.32
C ALA A 118 2.58 2.49 -0.58
N SER A 119 3.70 2.68 0.09
CA SER A 119 4.53 1.59 0.61
C SER A 119 3.80 0.64 1.55
N GLY A 120 2.94 1.13 2.45
CA GLY A 120 2.11 0.27 3.29
C GLY A 120 1.16 -0.63 2.50
N VAL A 121 0.58 -0.11 1.39
CA VAL A 121 -0.25 -0.88 0.45
C VAL A 121 0.59 -1.89 -0.33
N VAL A 122 1.77 -1.49 -0.81
CA VAL A 122 2.71 -2.38 -1.50
C VAL A 122 3.10 -3.55 -0.59
N PHE A 123 3.39 -3.27 0.67
CA PHE A 123 3.68 -4.27 1.68
C PHE A 123 2.53 -5.25 1.89
N MET A 124 1.33 -4.74 2.06
CA MET A 124 0.12 -5.55 2.13
C MET A 124 0.02 -6.48 0.92
N MET A 125 0.27 -5.97 -0.30
CA MET A 125 0.22 -6.76 -1.53
C MET A 125 1.31 -7.83 -1.59
N ILE A 126 2.55 -7.53 -1.20
CA ILE A 126 3.65 -8.49 -1.17
C ILE A 126 3.31 -9.66 -0.23
N VAL A 127 2.85 -9.36 0.99
CA VAL A 127 2.44 -10.38 1.94
C VAL A 127 1.23 -11.15 1.43
N LEU A 128 0.21 -10.47 0.89
CA LEU A 128 -0.98 -11.10 0.32
C LEU A 128 -0.63 -12.02 -0.87
N SER A 129 0.38 -11.65 -1.69
CA SER A 129 0.81 -12.48 -2.83
C SER A 129 1.33 -13.84 -2.38
N SER A 130 1.98 -13.91 -1.23
CA SER A 130 2.48 -15.16 -0.66
C SER A 130 1.36 -16.14 -0.33
N PHE A 131 0.14 -15.67 -0.07
CA PHE A 131 -1.05 -16.52 0.13
C PHE A 131 -1.62 -17.08 -1.18
N THR A 132 -1.16 -16.60 -2.33
CA THR A 132 -1.66 -17.10 -3.61
C THR A 132 -1.29 -18.55 -3.84
N GLU A 133 -0.16 -18.99 -3.28
CA GLU A 133 0.37 -20.35 -3.38
C GLU A 133 -0.08 -21.26 -2.23
N MET A 134 -0.90 -20.77 -1.28
CA MET A 134 -1.43 -21.61 -0.20
C MET A 134 -2.33 -22.71 -0.75
N LYS A 135 -1.80 -23.91 -0.81
CA LYS A 135 -2.53 -25.16 -1.06
C LYS A 135 -2.95 -25.78 0.28
N LYS A 136 -3.93 -26.68 0.26
CA LYS A 136 -4.52 -27.33 1.45
C LYS A 136 -3.46 -27.69 2.51
N GLY A 137 -3.46 -26.94 3.62
CA GLY A 137 -2.75 -27.33 4.85
C GLY A 137 -1.28 -26.91 4.98
N GLY A 138 -0.71 -26.18 4.00
CA GLY A 138 0.69 -25.73 4.07
C GLY A 138 0.84 -24.21 4.01
N ILE A 139 1.77 -23.68 4.80
CA ILE A 139 2.22 -22.28 4.67
C ILE A 139 3.40 -22.28 3.68
N PRO A 140 3.36 -21.51 2.58
CA PRO A 140 4.49 -21.46 1.64
C PRO A 140 5.77 -20.95 2.33
N LEU A 141 6.89 -21.63 2.11
CA LEU A 141 8.19 -21.21 2.63
C LEU A 141 8.54 -19.79 2.14
N THR A 142 8.18 -19.47 0.89
CA THR A 142 8.36 -18.13 0.32
C THR A 142 7.65 -17.05 1.13
N MET A 143 6.46 -17.34 1.64
CA MET A 143 5.74 -16.43 2.55
C MET A 143 6.51 -16.19 3.84
N LEU A 144 7.01 -17.27 4.46
CA LEU A 144 7.79 -17.14 5.69
C LEU A 144 9.07 -16.35 5.45
N LEU A 145 9.75 -16.58 4.33
CA LEU A 145 10.97 -15.85 3.97
C LEU A 145 10.68 -14.37 3.66
N VAL A 146 9.63 -14.06 2.89
CA VAL A 146 9.24 -12.68 2.60
C VAL A 146 8.89 -11.94 3.88
N VAL A 147 8.06 -12.54 4.74
CA VAL A 147 7.69 -11.93 6.03
C VAL A 147 8.92 -11.76 6.93
N ALA A 148 9.77 -12.79 7.05
CA ALA A 148 10.95 -12.74 7.91
C ALA A 148 12.00 -11.72 7.43
N LEU A 149 12.31 -11.71 6.14
CA LEU A 149 13.29 -10.78 5.56
C LEU A 149 12.79 -9.34 5.61
N TYR A 150 11.52 -9.14 5.29
CA TYR A 150 10.95 -7.83 5.20
C TYR A 150 10.63 -7.22 6.57
N LEU A 151 9.91 -7.92 7.45
CA LEU A 151 9.69 -7.44 8.82
C LEU A 151 11.00 -7.37 9.59
N GLY A 152 11.93 -8.31 9.35
CA GLY A 152 13.26 -8.30 9.95
C GLY A 152 14.06 -7.06 9.55
N SER A 153 14.06 -6.69 8.26
CA SER A 153 14.73 -5.46 7.80
C SER A 153 14.06 -4.19 8.37
N GLU A 154 12.72 -4.15 8.41
CA GLU A 154 11.99 -3.00 8.96
C GLU A 154 12.24 -2.82 10.47
N ILE A 155 12.29 -3.91 11.22
CA ILE A 155 12.63 -3.87 12.65
C ILE A 155 14.08 -3.42 12.84
N ALA A 156 15.03 -3.98 12.07
CA ALA A 156 16.44 -3.62 12.15
C ALA A 156 16.66 -2.14 11.79
N ASP A 157 16.03 -1.65 10.73
CA ASP A 157 16.10 -0.25 10.32
C ASP A 157 15.42 0.68 11.34
N GLY A 158 14.28 0.28 11.91
CA GLY A 158 13.59 1.04 12.96
C GLY A 158 14.39 1.16 14.27
N LEU A 159 15.29 0.21 14.55
CA LEU A 159 16.20 0.27 15.71
C LEU A 159 17.42 1.17 15.45
N THR A 160 17.80 1.38 14.19
CA THR A 160 19.03 2.08 13.80
C THR A 160 18.80 3.47 13.23
N ARG A 161 17.59 3.74 12.72
CA ARG A 161 17.23 5.01 12.08
C ARG A 161 16.26 5.81 12.93
N THR A 162 16.29 7.13 12.79
CA THR A 162 15.42 8.07 13.51
C THR A 162 14.01 8.19 12.93
N ASP A 163 13.75 7.62 11.74
CA ASP A 163 12.45 7.66 11.07
C ASP A 163 11.63 6.38 11.33
N ASN A 164 10.98 6.34 12.49
CA ASN A 164 10.11 5.21 12.87
C ASN A 164 8.74 5.20 12.17
N VAL A 165 8.39 6.26 11.44
CA VAL A 165 7.06 6.43 10.83
C VAL A 165 6.84 5.49 9.66
N SER A 166 7.79 5.44 8.74
CA SER A 166 7.72 4.58 7.56
C SER A 166 7.69 3.11 7.97
N HIS A 167 8.55 2.72 8.91
CA HIS A 167 8.67 1.34 9.37
C HIS A 167 7.36 0.80 9.97
N LEU A 168 6.67 1.60 10.79
CA LEU A 168 5.41 1.15 11.37
C LEU A 168 4.30 1.03 10.31
N SER A 169 4.27 1.91 9.31
CA SER A 169 3.29 1.81 8.21
C SER A 169 3.49 0.52 7.38
N HIS A 170 4.73 0.10 7.19
CA HIS A 170 5.06 -1.17 6.55
C HIS A 170 4.61 -2.37 7.39
N ILE A 171 4.87 -2.37 8.68
CA ILE A 171 4.40 -3.41 9.61
C ILE A 171 2.87 -3.51 9.58
N VAL A 172 2.16 -2.38 9.66
CA VAL A 172 0.69 -2.35 9.58
C VAL A 172 0.22 -2.90 8.23
N GLY A 173 0.87 -2.52 7.12
CA GLY A 173 0.59 -3.07 5.80
C GLY A 173 0.77 -4.60 5.76
N GLY A 174 1.87 -5.10 6.29
CA GLY A 174 2.14 -6.54 6.40
C GLY A 174 1.08 -7.29 7.20
N VAL A 175 0.67 -6.76 8.36
CA VAL A 175 -0.42 -7.31 9.18
C VAL A 175 -1.75 -7.34 8.41
N CYS A 176 -2.08 -6.27 7.69
CA CYS A 176 -3.24 -6.25 6.79
C CYS A 176 -3.15 -7.35 5.73
N GLY A 177 -1.97 -7.54 5.11
CA GLY A 177 -1.73 -8.59 4.13
C GLY A 177 -1.96 -9.99 4.68
N ILE A 178 -1.50 -10.27 5.89
CA ILE A 178 -1.74 -11.54 6.60
C ILE A 178 -3.25 -11.72 6.83
N PHE A 179 -3.91 -10.72 7.39
CA PHE A 179 -5.35 -10.77 7.69
C PHE A 179 -6.18 -11.06 6.42
N PHE A 180 -5.94 -10.30 5.35
CA PHE A 180 -6.65 -10.51 4.08
C PHE A 180 -6.31 -11.83 3.43
N GLY A 181 -5.05 -12.27 3.54
CA GLY A 181 -4.61 -13.56 3.03
C GLY A 181 -5.43 -14.71 3.60
N PHE A 182 -5.60 -14.76 4.91
CA PHE A 182 -6.45 -15.77 5.56
C PHE A 182 -7.94 -15.63 5.20
N ARG A 183 -8.43 -14.40 5.13
CA ARG A 183 -9.85 -14.15 4.84
C ARG A 183 -10.23 -14.54 3.41
N LEU A 184 -9.40 -14.12 2.42
CA LEU A 184 -9.66 -14.38 1.01
C LEU A 184 -9.35 -15.85 0.62
N ALA A 185 -8.41 -16.51 1.30
CA ALA A 185 -8.18 -17.93 1.10
C ALA A 185 -9.38 -18.81 1.54
N LYS A 186 -10.11 -18.40 2.60
CA LYS A 186 -11.33 -19.10 3.06
C LYS A 186 -12.52 -18.90 2.12
N ALA A 187 -12.68 -17.70 1.54
CA ALA A 187 -13.84 -17.37 0.70
C ALA A 187 -13.90 -18.17 -0.63
N LYS A 188 -12.80 -18.76 -1.09
CA LYS A 188 -12.75 -19.63 -2.29
C LYS A 188 -13.12 -21.09 -2.03
N LYS A 189 -13.48 -21.48 -0.81
CA LYS A 189 -13.85 -22.87 -0.48
C LYS A 189 -15.37 -23.13 -0.55
N HIS A 190 -16.15 -22.13 -0.88
CA HIS A 190 -17.60 -22.19 -1.13
C HIS A 190 -17.90 -21.73 -2.57
#